data_c72e9e01ef07eb7cfd442ed7dd101c57
#
_entry.id   c72e9e01ef07eb7cfd442ed7dd101c57
#
_cell.length_a   1.000
_cell.length_b   1.000
_cell.length_c   1.000
_cell.angle_alpha   90.00
_cell.angle_beta   90.00
_cell.angle_gamma   90.00
#
_symmetry.space_group_name_H-M   'P 1'
#
loop_
_entity.id
_entity.type
_entity.pdbx_description
1 polymer ?
#
loop_
_entity_poly.entity_id
_entity_poly.type
_entity_poly.pdbx_seq_one_letter_code
_entity_poly.pdbx_strand_id
1 'polypeptide(L)'
;NTEVENQPREGKITFKSTNSTDKVPSQFVVTVKQAGFIATPPLNVINATATPGAGSIQLQWEIPEDVDFNKIKITYYDKVTKENKEILINDYKTTSYIIDDTYQCAGEYSFTINTYGPTGMETDSPVTITGISGEASEMERVTLTIDMLSDNANHVGDGGGLPALIDGKVNTYYHTKWNAPVTTEAHYVQIKLNKPLKDLCFEYDARQSGVNNGGDVKAATIYGSMNGEFFESMGNEEFNLPTTNGGHATAKNNVSGKQAYNYIRFTPTARRDKDPLDYTV
;
A
#
# COMPACT_ATOMS: atom_id res chain seq x y z
N ASN A 1 -27.42 7.18 16.89
CA ASN A 1 -27.49 8.52 16.32
C ASN A 1 -28.81 9.13 16.70
N THR A 2 -28.77 10.08 17.60
CA THR A 2 -29.95 10.88 17.97
C THR A 2 -30.19 11.84 16.81
N GLU A 3 -31.33 11.72 16.13
CA GLU A 3 -31.89 12.73 15.27
C GLU A 3 -31.90 14.04 16.06
N VAL A 4 -31.04 14.97 15.66
CA VAL A 4 -31.08 16.32 16.19
C VAL A 4 -32.21 17.02 15.46
N GLU A 5 -33.44 16.81 15.91
CA GLU A 5 -34.56 17.65 15.55
C GLU A 5 -34.23 19.07 15.98
N ASN A 6 -33.83 19.92 15.07
CA ASN A 6 -33.73 21.34 15.31
C ASN A 6 -35.15 21.91 15.42
N GLN A 7 -35.69 21.93 16.61
CA GLN A 7 -36.99 22.55 16.91
C GLN A 7 -36.92 24.03 16.49
N PRO A 8 -38.04 24.60 15.99
CA PRO A 8 -38.12 26.02 15.74
C PRO A 8 -37.75 26.83 16.97
N ARG A 9 -36.93 27.83 16.80
CA ARG A 9 -36.50 28.70 17.91
C ARG A 9 -36.98 30.11 17.69
N GLU A 10 -37.43 30.74 18.76
CA GLU A 10 -37.77 32.16 18.75
C GLU A 10 -36.94 32.86 19.83
N GLY A 11 -36.27 33.92 19.46
CA GLY A 11 -35.54 34.80 20.36
C GLY A 11 -36.04 36.23 20.24
N LYS A 12 -36.03 36.99 21.32
CA LYS A 12 -36.43 38.40 21.35
C LYS A 12 -35.24 39.27 21.77
N ILE A 13 -34.95 40.27 20.98
CA ILE A 13 -33.96 41.29 21.30
C ILE A 13 -34.74 42.57 21.64
N THR A 14 -34.56 43.07 22.85
CA THR A 14 -35.23 44.28 23.32
C THR A 14 -34.23 45.42 23.34
N PHE A 15 -34.47 46.42 22.56
CA PHE A 15 -33.74 47.69 22.62
C PHE A 15 -34.52 48.66 23.53
N LYS A 16 -33.84 49.25 24.50
CA LYS A 16 -34.42 50.24 25.42
C LYS A 16 -33.72 51.56 25.24
N SER A 17 -34.50 52.65 25.17
CA SER A 17 -33.95 53.98 25.19
C SER A 17 -33.39 54.30 26.56
N THR A 18 -32.14 54.78 26.63
CA THR A 18 -31.48 55.22 27.85
C THR A 18 -31.52 56.74 28.02
N ASN A 19 -32.33 57.46 27.23
CA ASN A 19 -32.42 58.89 27.35
C ASN A 19 -33.07 59.28 28.63
N SER A 20 -32.36 59.97 29.50
CA SER A 20 -32.77 60.36 30.85
C SER A 20 -33.87 61.43 30.88
N THR A 21 -34.26 61.98 29.77
CA THR A 21 -35.28 63.02 29.67
C THR A 21 -36.68 62.46 29.43
N ASP A 22 -36.79 61.21 28.99
CA ASP A 22 -38.10 60.57 28.76
C ASP A 22 -38.61 59.89 30.02
N LYS A 23 -39.78 60.35 30.54
CA LYS A 23 -40.44 59.79 31.69
C LYS A 23 -41.00 58.37 31.42
N VAL A 24 -40.99 57.88 30.20
CA VAL A 24 -41.38 56.56 29.82
C VAL A 24 -40.31 56.03 28.86
N PRO A 25 -39.55 55.02 29.27
CA PRO A 25 -38.56 54.43 28.37
C PRO A 25 -39.26 53.77 27.17
N SER A 26 -38.98 54.25 26.00
CA SER A 26 -39.42 53.58 24.77
C SER A 26 -38.61 52.31 24.59
N GLN A 27 -39.28 51.23 24.26
CA GLN A 27 -38.62 49.96 23.92
C GLN A 27 -39.09 49.46 22.57
N PHE A 28 -38.16 48.86 21.83
CA PHE A 28 -38.42 48.21 20.57
C PHE A 28 -37.97 46.74 20.69
N VAL A 29 -38.86 45.81 20.32
CA VAL A 29 -38.59 44.39 20.39
C VAL A 29 -38.53 43.83 18.98
N VAL A 30 -37.37 43.23 18.65
CA VAL A 30 -37.19 42.45 17.43
C VAL A 30 -37.34 40.99 17.78
N THR A 31 -38.24 40.29 17.12
CA THR A 31 -38.38 38.86 17.22
C THR A 31 -37.57 38.21 16.10
N VAL A 32 -36.60 37.38 16.46
CA VAL A 32 -35.83 36.54 15.53
C VAL A 32 -36.42 35.14 15.60
N LYS A 33 -36.86 34.64 14.44
CA LYS A 33 -37.39 33.27 14.32
C LYS A 33 -36.48 32.42 13.48
N GLN A 34 -36.12 31.24 13.93
CA GLN A 34 -35.45 30.22 13.18
C GLN A 34 -36.46 29.07 12.99
N ALA A 35 -36.69 28.71 11.71
CA ALA A 35 -37.48 27.52 11.41
C ALA A 35 -36.71 26.23 11.86
N GLY A 36 -37.46 25.28 12.37
CA GLY A 36 -36.91 23.92 12.52
C GLY A 36 -36.67 23.29 11.19
N PHE A 37 -35.67 22.40 11.13
CA PHE A 37 -35.45 21.63 9.91
C PHE A 37 -35.15 20.17 10.31
N ILE A 38 -35.59 19.23 9.48
CA ILE A 38 -35.27 17.81 9.63
C ILE A 38 -34.04 17.56 8.77
N ALA A 39 -32.97 17.07 9.41
CA ALA A 39 -31.80 16.64 8.67
C ALA A 39 -32.11 15.30 7.99
N THR A 40 -31.92 15.25 6.70
CA THR A 40 -32.00 14.00 5.91
C THR A 40 -30.60 13.57 5.50
N PRO A 41 -30.34 12.25 5.38
CA PRO A 41 -29.10 11.77 4.80
C PRO A 41 -28.90 12.39 3.39
N PRO A 42 -27.70 12.89 3.08
CA PRO A 42 -27.46 13.48 1.80
C PRO A 42 -27.36 12.43 0.68
N LEU A 43 -27.51 12.88 -0.57
CA LEU A 43 -27.17 12.09 -1.74
C LEU A 43 -25.69 11.70 -1.71
N ASN A 44 -25.35 10.62 -2.39
CA ASN A 44 -23.94 10.26 -2.60
C ASN A 44 -23.47 10.65 -4.00
N VAL A 45 -22.17 10.54 -4.23
CA VAL A 45 -21.58 10.62 -5.57
C VAL A 45 -22.11 9.49 -6.45
N ILE A 46 -22.11 9.71 -7.77
CA ILE A 46 -22.60 8.73 -8.74
C ILE A 46 -21.52 8.37 -9.75
N ASN A 47 -21.69 7.27 -10.46
CA ASN A 47 -20.80 6.80 -11.53
C ASN A 47 -19.33 6.67 -11.10
N ALA A 48 -19.12 6.24 -9.85
CA ALA A 48 -17.77 6.09 -9.32
C ALA A 48 -17.02 4.95 -10.01
N THR A 49 -15.76 5.19 -10.34
CA THR A 49 -14.84 4.25 -11.00
C THR A 49 -13.46 4.29 -10.36
N ALA A 50 -12.71 3.20 -10.51
CA ALA A 50 -11.32 3.13 -10.11
C ALA A 50 -10.49 2.65 -11.31
N THR A 51 -9.46 3.42 -11.68
CA THR A 51 -8.58 3.12 -12.81
C THR A 51 -7.14 2.94 -12.35
N PRO A 52 -6.40 1.94 -12.88
CA PRO A 52 -5.00 1.73 -12.56
C PRO A 52 -4.13 2.92 -12.97
N GLY A 53 -3.28 3.38 -12.05
CA GLY A 53 -2.16 4.29 -12.31
C GLY A 53 -0.85 3.64 -11.88
N ALA A 54 0.28 4.15 -12.32
CA ALA A 54 1.60 3.64 -11.95
C ALA A 54 1.82 3.77 -10.43
N GLY A 55 1.82 2.64 -9.72
CA GLY A 55 1.92 2.60 -8.26
C GLY A 55 0.77 3.32 -7.53
N SER A 56 -0.35 3.52 -8.20
CA SER A 56 -1.49 4.26 -7.70
C SER A 56 -2.82 3.74 -8.24
N ILE A 57 -3.91 4.20 -7.65
CA ILE A 57 -5.27 3.97 -8.16
C ILE A 57 -5.97 5.32 -8.23
N GLN A 58 -6.42 5.70 -9.42
CA GLN A 58 -7.21 6.91 -9.60
C GLN A 58 -8.68 6.60 -9.42
N LEU A 59 -9.30 7.24 -8.44
CA LEU A 59 -10.74 7.22 -8.23
C LEU A 59 -11.36 8.40 -8.95
N GLN A 60 -12.49 8.19 -9.63
CA GLN A 60 -13.27 9.22 -10.31
C GLN A 60 -14.75 9.01 -10.04
N TRP A 61 -15.51 10.08 -9.95
CA TRP A 61 -16.96 10.07 -9.73
C TRP A 61 -17.60 11.32 -10.30
N GLU A 62 -18.90 11.31 -10.37
CA GLU A 62 -19.72 12.47 -10.75
C GLU A 62 -20.48 13.00 -9.55
N ILE A 63 -20.74 14.30 -9.58
CA ILE A 63 -21.58 14.97 -8.58
C ILE A 63 -23.02 14.99 -9.11
N PRO A 64 -24.02 14.54 -8.32
CA PRO A 64 -25.41 14.60 -8.74
C PRO A 64 -25.89 16.05 -8.94
N GLU A 65 -26.88 16.26 -9.81
CA GLU A 65 -27.42 17.60 -10.08
C GLU A 65 -27.97 18.29 -8.83
N ASP A 66 -28.69 17.55 -7.99
CA ASP A 66 -29.31 18.05 -6.75
C ASP A 66 -28.38 17.84 -5.56
N VAL A 67 -27.13 18.31 -5.64
CA VAL A 67 -26.12 18.13 -4.59
C VAL A 67 -26.56 18.79 -3.26
N ASP A 68 -26.58 18.01 -2.20
CA ASP A 68 -26.97 18.41 -0.84
C ASP A 68 -25.90 18.10 0.23
N PHE A 69 -24.71 17.70 -0.20
CA PHE A 69 -23.55 17.44 0.64
C PHE A 69 -22.45 18.51 0.47
N ASN A 70 -21.57 18.60 1.46
CA ASN A 70 -20.44 19.55 1.44
C ASN A 70 -19.08 18.88 1.69
N LYS A 71 -19.05 17.57 1.99
CA LYS A 71 -17.83 16.79 2.20
C LYS A 71 -17.98 15.41 1.60
N ILE A 72 -16.83 14.86 1.16
CA ILE A 72 -16.72 13.49 0.67
C ILE A 72 -15.68 12.79 1.53
N LYS A 73 -15.96 11.57 1.96
CA LYS A 73 -15.04 10.71 2.70
C LYS A 73 -14.78 9.43 1.91
N ILE A 74 -13.51 9.11 1.73
CA ILE A 74 -13.08 7.84 1.15
C ILE A 74 -12.46 7.01 2.26
N THR A 75 -12.87 5.76 2.40
CA THR A 75 -12.26 4.80 3.30
C THR A 75 -11.80 3.57 2.55
N TYR A 76 -10.65 3.03 2.91
CA TYR A 76 -10.10 1.80 2.35
C TYR A 76 -9.16 1.12 3.34
N TYR A 77 -8.92 -0.18 3.14
CA TYR A 77 -7.89 -0.91 3.86
C TYR A 77 -6.59 -0.88 3.07
N ASP A 78 -5.57 -0.23 3.65
CA ASP A 78 -4.22 -0.22 3.09
C ASP A 78 -3.55 -1.57 3.38
N LYS A 79 -3.32 -2.34 2.32
CA LYS A 79 -2.76 -3.69 2.40
C LYS A 79 -1.27 -3.72 2.75
N VAL A 80 -0.57 -2.61 2.58
CA VAL A 80 0.85 -2.47 2.92
C VAL A 80 1.03 -2.16 4.39
N THR A 81 0.38 -1.09 4.87
CA THR A 81 0.45 -0.71 6.29
C THR A 81 -0.44 -1.58 7.17
N LYS A 82 -1.37 -2.33 6.56
CA LYS A 82 -2.39 -3.17 7.24
C LYS A 82 -3.29 -2.36 8.17
N GLU A 83 -3.65 -1.17 7.73
CA GLU A 83 -4.48 -0.22 8.48
C GLU A 83 -5.66 0.26 7.64
N ASN A 84 -6.75 0.63 8.31
CA ASN A 84 -7.82 1.36 7.66
C ASN A 84 -7.39 2.82 7.48
N LYS A 85 -7.52 3.33 6.28
CA LYS A 85 -7.25 4.72 5.92
C LYS A 85 -8.57 5.46 5.68
N GLU A 86 -8.56 6.72 6.04
CA GLU A 86 -9.66 7.65 5.83
C GLU A 86 -9.14 8.94 5.21
N ILE A 87 -9.79 9.37 4.13
CA ILE A 87 -9.47 10.60 3.41
C ILE A 87 -10.71 11.47 3.42
N LEU A 88 -10.60 12.66 3.98
CA LEU A 88 -11.68 13.65 4.03
C LEU A 88 -11.43 14.77 3.02
N ILE A 89 -12.36 14.92 2.09
CA ILE A 89 -12.34 15.95 1.05
C ILE A 89 -13.40 17.00 1.42
N ASN A 90 -12.95 18.22 1.73
CA ASN A 90 -13.84 19.32 2.14
C ASN A 90 -14.41 20.14 0.97
N ASP A 91 -13.93 19.91 -0.25
CA ASP A 91 -14.49 20.50 -1.45
C ASP A 91 -15.39 19.47 -2.15
N TYR A 92 -16.71 19.67 -2.02
CA TYR A 92 -17.70 18.78 -2.62
C TYR A 92 -17.69 18.76 -4.16
N LYS A 93 -17.03 19.72 -4.80
CA LYS A 93 -16.87 19.77 -6.27
C LYS A 93 -15.77 18.88 -6.79
N THR A 94 -14.99 18.29 -5.90
CA THR A 94 -13.96 17.32 -6.27
C THR A 94 -14.60 16.10 -6.92
N THR A 95 -14.12 15.75 -8.10
CA THR A 95 -14.62 14.59 -8.90
C THR A 95 -13.61 13.48 -9.07
N SER A 96 -12.42 13.61 -8.48
CA SER A 96 -11.38 12.57 -8.53
C SER A 96 -10.44 12.65 -7.34
N TYR A 97 -9.80 11.53 -7.02
CA TYR A 97 -8.74 11.45 -6.05
C TYR A 97 -7.75 10.34 -6.44
N ILE A 98 -6.47 10.57 -6.24
CA ILE A 98 -5.43 9.54 -6.49
C ILE A 98 -5.03 8.94 -5.15
N ILE A 99 -5.14 7.63 -5.06
CA ILE A 99 -4.62 6.85 -3.94
C ILE A 99 -3.22 6.42 -4.34
N ASP A 100 -2.23 7.10 -3.80
CA ASP A 100 -0.81 6.78 -3.98
C ASP A 100 -0.37 5.61 -3.09
N ASP A 101 0.84 5.12 -3.28
CA ASP A 101 1.42 4.03 -2.51
C ASP A 101 0.59 2.73 -2.52
N THR A 102 -0.14 2.49 -3.62
CA THR A 102 -0.78 1.21 -3.88
C THR A 102 0.11 0.35 -4.78
N TYR A 103 -0.03 -0.98 -4.65
CA TYR A 103 0.86 -1.91 -5.34
C TYR A 103 0.07 -2.99 -6.05
N GLN A 104 0.44 -3.29 -7.27
CA GLN A 104 -0.21 -4.32 -8.10
C GLN A 104 -0.20 -5.69 -7.40
N CYS A 105 0.93 -6.07 -6.79
CA CYS A 105 1.08 -7.33 -6.07
C CYS A 105 0.20 -7.45 -4.80
N ALA A 106 -0.32 -6.34 -4.28
CA ALA A 106 -1.27 -6.37 -3.17
C ALA A 106 -2.69 -6.79 -3.61
N GLY A 107 -2.91 -6.91 -4.92
CA GLY A 107 -4.19 -7.28 -5.52
C GLY A 107 -5.24 -6.19 -5.43
N GLU A 108 -6.50 -6.57 -5.47
CA GLU A 108 -7.62 -5.64 -5.53
C GLU A 108 -7.83 -4.89 -4.21
N TYR A 109 -7.95 -3.57 -4.29
CA TYR A 109 -8.36 -2.68 -3.19
C TYR A 109 -9.85 -2.39 -3.29
N SER A 110 -10.51 -2.24 -2.14
CA SER A 110 -11.92 -1.84 -2.05
C SER A 110 -12.02 -0.47 -1.39
N PHE A 111 -12.71 0.46 -2.04
CA PHE A 111 -12.90 1.83 -1.59
C PHE A 111 -14.38 2.07 -1.32
N THR A 112 -14.69 2.65 -0.17
CA THR A 112 -16.03 3.11 0.15
C THR A 112 -16.06 4.63 0.15
N ILE A 113 -16.98 5.22 -0.60
CA ILE A 113 -17.17 6.67 -0.72
C ILE A 113 -18.48 7.05 -0.04
N ASN A 114 -18.40 7.92 0.93
CA ASN A 114 -19.52 8.49 1.66
C ASN A 114 -19.51 10.01 1.52
N THR A 115 -20.71 10.61 1.61
CA THR A 115 -20.88 12.07 1.62
C THR A 115 -21.47 12.51 2.96
N TYR A 116 -21.21 13.76 3.32
CA TYR A 116 -21.73 14.40 4.52
C TYR A 116 -22.44 15.70 4.17
N GLY A 117 -23.68 15.81 4.63
CA GLY A 117 -24.45 17.04 4.50
C GLY A 117 -23.94 18.15 5.44
N PRO A 118 -24.44 19.38 5.26
CA PRO A 118 -24.07 20.54 6.09
C PRO A 118 -24.31 20.37 7.59
N THR A 119 -25.19 19.45 7.96
CA THR A 119 -25.50 19.10 9.35
C THR A 119 -24.53 18.08 9.96
N GLY A 120 -23.62 17.53 9.16
CA GLY A 120 -22.74 16.44 9.54
C GLY A 120 -23.37 15.05 9.43
N MET A 121 -24.59 14.96 8.89
CA MET A 121 -25.25 13.68 8.63
C MET A 121 -24.56 13.00 7.45
N GLU A 122 -24.27 11.71 7.61
CA GLU A 122 -23.68 10.86 6.58
C GLU A 122 -24.76 10.31 5.65
N THR A 123 -24.42 10.08 4.39
CA THR A 123 -25.30 9.37 3.44
C THR A 123 -25.70 7.99 4.00
N ASP A 124 -26.91 7.53 3.71
CA ASP A 124 -27.36 6.18 4.00
C ASP A 124 -27.06 5.17 2.87
N SER A 125 -26.53 5.67 1.77
CA SER A 125 -26.29 4.91 0.54
C SER A 125 -24.81 4.99 0.13
N PRO A 126 -23.87 4.34 0.85
CA PRO A 126 -22.46 4.34 0.53
C PRO A 126 -22.19 3.71 -0.83
N VAL A 127 -21.26 4.29 -1.58
CA VAL A 127 -20.79 3.74 -2.86
C VAL A 127 -19.50 2.97 -2.64
N THR A 128 -19.46 1.70 -3.04
CA THR A 128 -18.27 0.86 -2.98
C THR A 128 -17.79 0.52 -4.38
N ILE A 129 -16.50 0.75 -4.63
CA ILE A 129 -15.82 0.41 -5.88
C ILE A 129 -14.53 -0.35 -5.59
N THR A 130 -14.09 -1.14 -6.54
CA THR A 130 -12.82 -1.88 -6.43
C THR A 130 -11.87 -1.48 -7.55
N GLY A 131 -10.57 -1.58 -7.27
CA GLY A 131 -9.53 -1.28 -8.24
C GLY A 131 -8.22 -1.98 -7.92
N ILE A 132 -7.42 -2.18 -8.94
CA ILE A 132 -6.07 -2.74 -8.86
C ILE A 132 -5.08 -1.64 -9.24
N SER A 133 -3.98 -1.53 -8.51
CA SER A 133 -2.87 -0.65 -8.88
C SER A 133 -2.26 -1.09 -10.21
N GLY A 134 -1.88 -0.13 -11.04
CA GLY A 134 -1.06 -0.40 -12.21
C GLY A 134 0.39 -0.71 -11.81
N GLU A 135 1.15 -1.23 -12.76
CA GLU A 135 2.59 -1.39 -12.59
C GLU A 135 3.25 -0.03 -12.38
N ALA A 136 4.22 0.02 -11.46
CA ALA A 136 5.06 1.21 -11.32
C ALA A 136 5.78 1.46 -12.66
N SER A 137 5.78 2.70 -13.12
CA SER A 137 6.14 3.04 -14.50
C SER A 137 7.62 2.82 -14.85
N GLU A 138 8.50 2.59 -13.87
CA GLU A 138 9.94 2.33 -14.11
C GLU A 138 10.50 1.43 -13.01
N MET A 139 10.79 0.17 -13.37
CA MET A 139 11.65 -0.68 -12.56
C MET A 139 13.11 -0.41 -12.94
N GLU A 140 13.86 0.22 -12.04
CA GLU A 140 15.28 0.42 -12.20
C GLU A 140 16.04 -0.83 -11.70
N ARG A 141 16.92 -1.38 -12.54
CA ARG A 141 17.78 -2.50 -12.13
C ARG A 141 18.85 -2.00 -11.14
N VAL A 142 18.88 -2.58 -9.95
CA VAL A 142 19.96 -2.34 -8.99
C VAL A 142 21.21 -3.08 -9.45
N THR A 143 22.27 -2.36 -9.76
CA THR A 143 23.59 -2.96 -10.03
C THR A 143 24.22 -3.38 -8.73
N LEU A 144 24.36 -4.69 -8.51
CA LEU A 144 24.97 -5.27 -7.32
C LEU A 144 26.50 -5.31 -7.46
N THR A 145 27.18 -5.06 -6.34
CA THR A 145 28.63 -5.21 -6.21
C THR A 145 28.95 -6.16 -5.04
N ILE A 146 30.13 -6.75 -5.02
CA ILE A 146 30.45 -7.78 -4.02
C ILE A 146 30.46 -7.26 -2.59
N ASP A 147 30.78 -5.99 -2.38
CA ASP A 147 30.76 -5.33 -1.09
C ASP A 147 29.34 -5.06 -0.55
N MET A 148 28.33 -5.15 -1.41
CA MET A 148 26.92 -5.09 -1.02
C MET A 148 26.40 -6.45 -0.51
N LEU A 149 27.09 -7.55 -0.82
CA LEU A 149 26.58 -8.90 -0.59
C LEU A 149 27.18 -9.54 0.67
N SER A 150 26.35 -10.25 1.40
CA SER A 150 26.72 -11.14 2.51
C SER A 150 25.75 -12.30 2.61
N ASP A 151 26.14 -13.38 3.30
CA ASP A 151 25.32 -14.56 3.50
C ASP A 151 25.60 -15.24 4.85
N ASN A 152 24.81 -16.24 5.20
CA ASN A 152 25.05 -17.09 6.36
C ASN A 152 25.35 -18.56 5.98
N ALA A 153 25.39 -18.91 4.71
CA ALA A 153 25.36 -20.33 4.33
C ALA A 153 26.16 -20.67 3.04
N ASN A 154 27.13 -19.86 2.65
CA ASN A 154 27.96 -20.16 1.48
C ASN A 154 28.71 -21.47 1.64
N HIS A 155 28.67 -22.33 0.61
CA HIS A 155 29.49 -23.52 0.51
C HIS A 155 30.85 -23.20 -0.12
N VAL A 156 31.87 -23.08 0.69
CA VAL A 156 33.23 -22.83 0.22
C VAL A 156 33.72 -24.00 -0.62
N GLY A 157 34.11 -23.74 -1.87
CA GLY A 157 34.65 -24.73 -2.80
C GLY A 157 33.62 -25.40 -3.72
N ASP A 158 32.35 -25.01 -3.65
CA ASP A 158 31.33 -25.46 -4.58
C ASP A 158 30.69 -24.24 -5.30
N GLY A 159 30.92 -24.11 -6.59
CA GLY A 159 30.33 -23.14 -7.49
C GLY A 159 31.12 -21.84 -7.66
N GLY A 160 31.34 -21.05 -6.64
CA GLY A 160 32.02 -19.75 -6.74
C GLY A 160 31.59 -18.76 -5.64
N GLY A 161 30.57 -19.14 -4.87
CA GLY A 161 30.07 -18.34 -3.76
C GLY A 161 29.42 -17.03 -4.18
N LEU A 162 29.40 -16.03 -3.28
CA LEU A 162 28.76 -14.73 -3.53
C LEU A 162 29.20 -14.04 -4.84
N PRO A 163 30.48 -14.07 -5.26
CA PRO A 163 30.87 -13.48 -6.55
C PRO A 163 30.13 -14.07 -7.74
N ALA A 164 29.77 -15.37 -7.69
CA ALA A 164 29.05 -16.02 -8.78
C ALA A 164 27.62 -15.50 -9.00
N LEU A 165 27.03 -14.86 -8.00
CA LEU A 165 25.70 -14.23 -8.14
C LEU A 165 25.70 -13.00 -9.07
N ILE A 166 26.87 -12.40 -9.33
CA ILE A 166 26.97 -11.12 -10.04
C ILE A 166 28.02 -11.11 -11.15
N ASP A 167 28.61 -12.25 -11.49
CA ASP A 167 29.67 -12.34 -12.52
C ASP A 167 29.11 -12.51 -13.94
N GLY A 168 27.80 -12.67 -14.11
CA GLY A 168 27.11 -12.83 -15.39
C GLY A 168 27.38 -14.15 -16.09
N LYS A 169 27.81 -15.19 -15.35
CA LYS A 169 28.17 -16.50 -15.93
C LYS A 169 27.27 -17.60 -15.33
N VAL A 170 26.61 -18.34 -16.18
CA VAL A 170 25.75 -19.46 -15.76
C VAL A 170 26.51 -20.75 -15.42
N ASN A 171 27.82 -20.82 -15.66
CA ASN A 171 28.67 -21.95 -15.28
C ASN A 171 29.38 -21.81 -13.93
N THR A 172 29.32 -20.65 -13.33
CA THR A 172 29.58 -20.35 -11.94
C THR A 172 28.26 -20.19 -11.22
N TYR A 173 28.16 -20.45 -9.94
CA TYR A 173 26.91 -20.40 -9.20
C TYR A 173 27.15 -20.23 -7.71
N TYR A 174 26.16 -19.68 -7.03
CA TYR A 174 26.10 -19.70 -5.59
C TYR A 174 25.40 -20.99 -5.12
N HIS A 175 26.00 -21.69 -4.16
CA HIS A 175 25.39 -22.85 -3.51
C HIS A 175 25.40 -22.68 -2.00
N THR A 176 24.26 -22.91 -1.37
CA THR A 176 24.19 -22.96 0.07
C THR A 176 24.85 -24.24 0.60
N LYS A 177 25.28 -24.19 1.84
CA LYS A 177 25.95 -25.32 2.50
C LYS A 177 25.00 -26.51 2.61
N TRP A 178 25.31 -27.60 1.94
CA TRP A 178 24.53 -28.82 1.89
C TRP A 178 25.19 -29.98 2.64
N ASN A 179 26.47 -29.86 3.01
CA ASN A 179 27.19 -30.84 3.80
C ASN A 179 27.18 -30.49 5.28
N ALA A 180 27.25 -31.48 6.16
CA ALA A 180 27.22 -31.29 7.61
C ALA A 180 28.38 -30.43 8.15
N PRO A 181 28.15 -29.63 9.23
CA PRO A 181 26.90 -29.54 9.94
C PRO A 181 25.90 -28.64 9.22
N VAL A 182 24.70 -29.13 8.97
CA VAL A 182 23.60 -28.33 8.44
C VAL A 182 23.15 -27.39 9.56
N THR A 183 23.10 -26.09 9.29
CA THR A 183 22.57 -25.13 10.25
C THR A 183 21.06 -25.29 10.34
N THR A 184 20.48 -25.12 11.53
CA THR A 184 19.03 -25.08 11.72
C THR A 184 18.43 -23.70 11.35
N GLU A 185 19.29 -22.75 11.05
CA GLU A 185 18.89 -21.40 10.65
C GLU A 185 18.54 -21.35 9.16
N ALA A 186 17.54 -20.56 8.81
CA ALA A 186 17.18 -20.32 7.43
C ALA A 186 18.36 -19.66 6.69
N HIS A 187 18.69 -20.21 5.51
CA HIS A 187 19.73 -19.65 4.67
C HIS A 187 19.26 -18.35 4.01
N TYR A 188 20.16 -17.39 3.87
CA TYR A 188 19.85 -16.15 3.18
C TYR A 188 21.06 -15.57 2.43
N VAL A 189 20.77 -14.80 1.42
CA VAL A 189 21.67 -13.78 0.85
C VAL A 189 21.17 -12.42 1.28
N GLN A 190 22.05 -11.61 1.84
CA GLN A 190 21.74 -10.26 2.28
C GLN A 190 22.41 -9.24 1.37
N ILE A 191 21.69 -8.19 1.04
CA ILE A 191 22.10 -7.10 0.19
C ILE A 191 22.06 -5.81 1.00
N LYS A 192 23.18 -5.09 1.10
CA LYS A 192 23.25 -3.72 1.63
C LYS A 192 23.06 -2.77 0.47
N LEU A 193 21.98 -2.02 0.46
CA LEU A 193 21.63 -1.10 -0.61
C LEU A 193 22.33 0.25 -0.47
N ASN A 194 22.69 0.87 -1.60
CA ASN A 194 23.20 2.24 -1.65
C ASN A 194 22.09 3.29 -1.51
N LYS A 195 20.88 2.94 -1.93
CA LYS A 195 19.65 3.72 -1.73
C LYS A 195 18.59 2.82 -1.11
N PRO A 196 17.81 3.30 -0.13
CA PRO A 196 16.72 2.51 0.42
C PRO A 196 15.69 2.18 -0.65
N LEU A 197 15.16 0.96 -0.63
CA LEU A 197 14.10 0.50 -1.52
C LEU A 197 12.88 0.04 -0.70
N LYS A 198 11.69 0.38 -1.20
CA LYS A 198 10.41 -0.05 -0.62
C LYS A 198 9.79 -1.18 -1.43
N ASP A 199 9.86 -1.05 -2.75
CA ASP A 199 9.26 -1.96 -3.71
C ASP A 199 10.36 -2.60 -4.56
N LEU A 200 10.33 -3.90 -4.68
CA LEU A 200 11.34 -4.64 -5.42
C LEU A 200 10.84 -6.01 -5.89
N CYS A 201 11.52 -6.56 -6.87
CA CYS A 201 11.43 -7.95 -7.22
C CYS A 201 12.83 -8.52 -7.47
N PHE A 202 12.95 -9.83 -7.42
CA PHE A 202 14.18 -10.54 -7.73
C PHE A 202 14.05 -11.30 -9.04
N GLU A 203 15.14 -11.30 -9.79
CA GLU A 203 15.34 -12.14 -10.96
C GLU A 203 16.69 -12.81 -10.82
N TYR A 204 16.84 -14.02 -11.35
CA TYR A 204 18.13 -14.70 -11.33
C TYR A 204 18.30 -15.62 -12.55
N ASP A 205 19.56 -15.88 -12.93
CA ASP A 205 19.89 -16.90 -13.91
C ASP A 205 20.14 -18.23 -13.20
N ALA A 206 19.44 -19.28 -13.65
CA ALA A 206 19.61 -20.60 -13.09
C ALA A 206 20.97 -21.17 -13.46
N ARG A 207 21.54 -21.96 -12.57
CA ARG A 207 22.79 -22.67 -12.77
C ARG A 207 22.79 -23.54 -14.04
N GLN A 208 23.90 -23.51 -14.81
CA GLN A 208 24.12 -24.40 -15.94
C GLN A 208 24.54 -25.80 -15.51
N SER A 209 23.65 -26.58 -14.96
CA SER A 209 23.97 -27.95 -14.52
C SER A 209 22.90 -29.00 -14.89
N GLY A 210 22.39 -28.90 -16.11
CA GLY A 210 21.29 -29.74 -16.57
C GLY A 210 19.97 -29.00 -16.63
N VAL A 211 19.03 -29.53 -17.40
CA VAL A 211 17.67 -29.02 -17.47
C VAL A 211 16.96 -29.37 -16.16
N ASN A 212 16.22 -28.41 -15.59
CA ASN A 212 15.45 -28.61 -14.37
C ASN A 212 16.31 -28.97 -13.15
N ASN A 213 17.31 -28.16 -12.85
CA ASN A 213 18.08 -28.33 -11.62
C ASN A 213 17.16 -28.25 -10.39
N GLY A 214 17.14 -29.35 -9.60
CA GLY A 214 16.31 -29.44 -8.40
C GLY A 214 16.57 -28.38 -7.35
N GLY A 215 17.76 -27.76 -7.35
CA GLY A 215 18.17 -26.70 -6.45
C GLY A 215 17.66 -25.30 -6.80
N ASP A 216 17.09 -25.10 -8.02
CA ASP A 216 16.60 -23.78 -8.43
C ASP A 216 15.56 -23.24 -7.43
N VAL A 217 15.73 -21.98 -7.02
CA VAL A 217 14.84 -21.34 -6.05
C VAL A 217 13.47 -21.09 -6.67
N LYS A 218 12.44 -21.74 -6.12
CA LYS A 218 11.04 -21.60 -6.56
C LYS A 218 10.29 -20.51 -5.80
N ALA A 219 10.64 -20.29 -4.54
CA ALA A 219 10.05 -19.25 -3.71
C ALA A 219 11.04 -18.79 -2.64
N ALA A 220 10.88 -17.54 -2.23
CA ALA A 220 11.64 -16.92 -1.16
C ALA A 220 10.78 -16.00 -0.32
N THR A 221 11.09 -15.86 0.97
CA THR A 221 10.60 -14.73 1.78
C THR A 221 11.64 -13.62 1.72
N ILE A 222 11.15 -12.42 1.45
CA ILE A 222 11.97 -11.22 1.39
C ILE A 222 11.79 -10.45 2.68
N TYR A 223 12.91 -10.05 3.27
CA TYR A 223 12.93 -9.25 4.50
C TYR A 223 13.66 -7.94 4.26
N GLY A 224 13.16 -6.87 4.88
CA GLY A 224 13.76 -5.55 4.88
C GLY A 224 14.27 -5.15 6.26
N SER A 225 15.34 -4.36 6.31
CA SER A 225 15.89 -3.78 7.54
C SER A 225 16.47 -2.39 7.31
N MET A 226 16.32 -1.51 8.30
CA MET A 226 16.94 -0.18 8.29
C MET A 226 18.40 -0.22 8.72
N ASN A 227 18.76 -1.12 9.62
CA ASN A 227 20.08 -1.16 10.28
C ASN A 227 20.89 -2.43 10.05
N GLY A 228 20.31 -3.44 9.37
CA GLY A 228 20.94 -4.74 9.12
C GLY A 228 20.90 -5.73 10.30
N GLU A 229 20.24 -5.37 11.41
CA GLU A 229 20.10 -6.20 12.60
C GLU A 229 18.69 -6.73 12.79
N PHE A 230 17.70 -5.84 12.70
CA PHE A 230 16.28 -6.20 12.85
C PHE A 230 15.62 -6.23 11.48
N PHE A 231 15.09 -7.40 11.13
CA PHE A 231 14.47 -7.67 9.84
C PHE A 231 12.97 -7.91 10.00
N GLU A 232 12.17 -7.30 9.13
CA GLU A 232 10.73 -7.54 9.02
C GLU A 232 10.38 -8.05 7.63
N SER A 233 9.36 -8.89 7.54
CA SER A 233 8.95 -9.47 6.26
C SER A 233 8.33 -8.40 5.36
N MET A 234 8.80 -8.33 4.12
CA MET A 234 8.21 -7.56 3.03
C MET A 234 7.19 -8.39 2.24
N GLY A 235 7.27 -9.72 2.31
CA GLY A 235 6.38 -10.63 1.62
C GLY A 235 7.10 -11.87 1.11
N ASN A 236 6.33 -12.70 0.40
CA ASN A 236 6.84 -13.88 -0.29
C ASN A 236 6.89 -13.61 -1.78
N GLU A 237 7.96 -14.04 -2.42
CA GLU A 237 8.16 -13.98 -3.85
C GLU A 237 8.21 -15.39 -4.44
N GLU A 238 7.47 -15.60 -5.52
CA GLU A 238 7.52 -16.85 -6.30
C GLU A 238 8.15 -16.56 -7.66
N PHE A 239 8.79 -17.58 -8.23
CA PHE A 239 9.50 -17.47 -9.50
C PHE A 239 8.89 -18.34 -10.59
N ASN A 240 8.88 -17.80 -11.81
CA ASN A 240 8.70 -18.55 -13.03
C ASN A 240 10.03 -19.22 -13.36
N LEU A 241 10.14 -20.50 -13.04
CA LEU A 241 11.37 -21.26 -13.21
C LEU A 241 11.65 -21.53 -14.70
N PRO A 242 12.92 -21.39 -15.15
CA PRO A 242 13.28 -21.67 -16.53
C PRO A 242 13.16 -23.17 -16.84
N THR A 243 12.86 -23.47 -18.08
CA THR A 243 12.85 -24.84 -18.63
C THR A 243 14.11 -25.17 -19.40
N THR A 244 15.00 -24.20 -19.59
CA THR A 244 16.28 -24.33 -20.28
C THR A 244 17.44 -24.27 -19.31
N ASN A 245 18.51 -24.97 -19.64
CA ASN A 245 19.75 -24.98 -18.86
C ASN A 245 20.37 -23.58 -18.80
N GLY A 246 20.66 -23.06 -17.62
CA GLY A 246 21.15 -21.70 -17.42
C GLY A 246 20.13 -20.61 -17.80
N GLY A 247 18.83 -20.94 -17.85
CA GLY A 247 17.78 -20.00 -18.21
C GLY A 247 17.43 -19.02 -17.09
N HIS A 248 16.73 -17.96 -17.47
CA HIS A 248 16.34 -16.87 -16.60
C HIS A 248 15.07 -17.19 -15.82
N ALA A 249 15.10 -16.98 -14.50
CA ALA A 249 13.93 -17.06 -13.61
C ALA A 249 13.43 -15.65 -13.29
N THR A 250 12.15 -15.41 -13.51
CA THR A 250 11.50 -14.12 -13.27
C THR A 250 10.56 -14.18 -12.08
N ALA A 251 10.51 -13.11 -11.30
CA ALA A 251 9.49 -12.97 -10.26
C ALA A 251 8.08 -13.02 -10.86
N LYS A 252 7.14 -13.64 -10.14
CA LYS A 252 5.72 -13.60 -10.51
C LYS A 252 5.03 -12.32 -10.06
N ASN A 253 5.57 -11.66 -9.04
CA ASN A 253 5.04 -10.45 -8.43
C ASN A 253 6.18 -9.66 -7.76
N ASN A 254 5.91 -8.40 -7.48
CA ASN A 254 6.79 -7.56 -6.68
C ASN A 254 6.47 -7.74 -5.20
N VAL A 255 7.46 -7.50 -4.35
CA VAL A 255 7.25 -7.38 -2.90
C VAL A 255 7.37 -5.92 -2.47
N SER A 256 6.59 -5.54 -1.47
CA SER A 256 6.53 -4.18 -0.97
C SER A 256 6.68 -4.14 0.55
N GLY A 257 7.57 -3.29 1.02
CA GLY A 257 7.77 -3.07 2.45
C GLY A 257 6.83 -2.01 3.02
N LYS A 258 6.74 -1.95 4.34
CA LYS A 258 6.02 -0.86 5.03
C LYS A 258 6.71 0.49 4.84
N GLN A 259 8.02 0.47 4.65
CA GLN A 259 8.88 1.62 4.43
C GLN A 259 10.03 1.23 3.49
N ALA A 260 10.84 2.19 3.09
CA ALA A 260 12.08 1.90 2.36
C ALA A 260 13.16 1.37 3.30
N TYR A 261 13.89 0.34 2.89
CA TYR A 261 14.91 -0.36 3.67
C TYR A 261 16.29 -0.20 3.06
N ASN A 262 17.31 -0.16 3.93
CA ASN A 262 18.73 -0.13 3.54
C ASN A 262 19.33 -1.53 3.33
N TYR A 263 18.71 -2.56 3.90
CA TYR A 263 19.16 -3.95 3.80
C TYR A 263 18.00 -4.83 3.39
N ILE A 264 18.26 -5.73 2.46
CA ILE A 264 17.30 -6.72 2.00
C ILE A 264 17.89 -8.11 2.23
N ARG A 265 17.09 -9.04 2.74
CA ARG A 265 17.43 -10.47 2.77
C ARG A 265 16.53 -11.24 1.83
N PHE A 266 17.16 -12.00 0.98
CA PHE A 266 16.53 -13.01 0.15
C PHE A 266 16.69 -14.37 0.86
N THR A 267 15.59 -14.93 1.36
CA THR A 267 15.57 -16.16 2.14
C THR A 267 14.74 -17.21 1.39
N PRO A 268 15.36 -18.14 0.66
CA PRO A 268 14.64 -19.17 -0.06
C PRO A 268 13.75 -20.00 0.88
N THR A 269 12.54 -20.29 0.41
CA THR A 269 11.53 -21.08 1.16
C THR A 269 11.06 -22.33 0.41
N ALA A 270 11.27 -22.37 -0.90
CA ALA A 270 11.01 -23.56 -1.71
C ALA A 270 11.99 -23.63 -2.88
N ARG A 271 12.34 -24.84 -3.28
CA ARG A 271 13.11 -25.13 -4.47
C ARG A 271 12.31 -25.99 -5.45
N ARG A 272 12.83 -26.19 -6.65
CA ARG A 272 12.12 -26.89 -7.74
C ARG A 272 11.56 -28.25 -7.34
N ASP A 273 12.35 -29.10 -6.69
CA ASP A 273 12.03 -30.52 -6.44
C ASP A 273 11.76 -30.90 -4.99
N LYS A 274 12.13 -30.08 -4.01
CA LYS A 274 11.98 -30.38 -2.58
C LYS A 274 11.77 -29.13 -1.74
N ASP A 275 11.38 -29.35 -0.48
CA ASP A 275 11.43 -28.32 0.54
C ASP A 275 12.88 -27.96 0.89
N PRO A 276 13.16 -26.71 1.22
CA PRO A 276 14.50 -26.17 1.17
C PRO A 276 15.35 -26.51 2.37
N LEU A 277 16.40 -27.30 2.16
CA LEU A 277 17.55 -27.32 3.06
C LEU A 277 18.84 -26.83 2.36
N ASP A 278 18.88 -26.87 1.04
CA ASP A 278 20.00 -26.45 0.21
C ASP A 278 19.51 -25.86 -1.12
N TYR A 279 20.16 -24.83 -1.62
CA TYR A 279 19.79 -24.11 -2.85
C TYR A 279 20.97 -23.85 -3.75
N THR A 280 20.66 -23.69 -5.03
CA THR A 280 21.57 -23.15 -6.07
C THR A 280 20.94 -21.98 -6.77
N VAL A 281 21.69 -20.92 -6.95
CA VAL A 281 21.35 -19.75 -7.73
C VAL A 281 22.51 -19.37 -8.67
#